data_211d1346f22869251856f6538f9609a0
#
_entry.id   211d1346f22869251856f6538f9609a0
#
_cell.length_a   1.000
_cell.length_b   1.000
_cell.length_c   1.000
_cell.angle_alpha   90.00
_cell.angle_beta   90.00
_cell.angle_gamma   90.00
#
_symmetry.space_group_name_H-M   'P 1'
#
loop_
_entity.id
_entity.type
_entity.pdbx_description
1 polymer ?
#
loop_
_entity_poly.entity_id
_entity_poly.type
_entity_poly.pdbx_seq_one_letter_code
_entity_poly.pdbx_strand_id
1 'polypeptide(L)'
;RQTLMTSPSPVRALCAGSIVDSWERLDRSLAEALEAIPLAPLLTDGPETVLLAEDTALLRLLAGAHHAGLLDEFVEQQLGAVLEYDARRATHLLRTLREVVRAGGNRSVAARALGIRRQTLYD
;
A
#
# COMPACT_ATOMS: atom_id res chain seq x y z
N ARG A 1 -3.64 29.19 -13.40
CA ARG A 1 -4.31 27.98 -14.00
C ARG A 1 -3.69 27.52 -15.33
N GLN A 2 -2.94 28.36 -16.02
CA GLN A 2 -2.37 28.06 -17.35
C GLN A 2 -0.93 27.51 -17.28
N THR A 3 -0.22 27.66 -16.17
CA THR A 3 1.21 27.30 -16.07
C THR A 3 1.47 25.80 -15.85
N LEU A 4 0.45 25.02 -15.42
CA LEU A 4 0.59 23.57 -15.20
C LEU A 4 0.35 22.74 -16.47
N MET A 5 -0.20 23.33 -17.54
CA MET A 5 -0.55 22.59 -18.76
C MET A 5 0.57 22.51 -19.82
N THR A 6 1.75 23.07 -19.57
CA THR A 6 2.87 23.09 -20.53
C THR A 6 4.08 22.27 -20.07
N SER A 7 3.96 21.43 -19.07
CA SER A 7 5.04 20.52 -18.65
C SER A 7 5.11 19.31 -19.60
N PRO A 8 6.27 18.97 -20.16
CA PRO A 8 6.43 17.83 -21.07
C PRO A 8 6.24 16.46 -20.40
N SER A 9 6.12 16.41 -19.08
CA SER A 9 5.82 15.18 -18.35
C SER A 9 4.46 15.33 -17.64
N PRO A 10 3.52 14.40 -17.90
CA PRO A 10 2.24 14.44 -17.19
C PRO A 10 2.48 14.31 -15.68
N VAL A 11 1.94 15.25 -14.91
CA VAL A 11 1.88 15.12 -13.44
C VAL A 11 1.01 13.91 -13.13
N ARG A 12 1.58 12.89 -12.50
CA ARG A 12 0.88 11.65 -12.18
C ARG A 12 0.17 11.71 -10.84
N ALA A 13 0.72 12.47 -9.89
CA ALA A 13 0.11 12.66 -8.59
C ALA A 13 0.53 14.02 -8.01
N LEU A 14 -0.34 14.62 -7.25
CA LEU A 14 -0.08 15.78 -6.42
C LEU A 14 -0.19 15.34 -4.96
N CYS A 15 0.90 15.48 -4.20
CA CYS A 15 0.89 15.19 -2.77
C CYS A 15 0.79 16.48 -1.97
N ALA A 16 -0.13 16.52 -1.01
CA ALA A 16 -0.35 17.66 -0.13
C ALA A 16 -0.20 17.23 1.33
N GLY A 17 0.56 18.00 2.10
CA GLY A 17 0.67 17.84 3.55
C GLY A 17 -0.58 18.29 4.29
N SER A 18 -0.58 18.12 5.60
CA SER A 18 -1.67 18.54 6.47
C SER A 18 -1.87 20.06 6.41
N ILE A 19 -3.12 20.50 6.52
CA ILE A 19 -3.45 21.90 6.67
C ILE A 19 -2.91 22.37 8.01
N VAL A 20 -2.16 23.46 8.01
CA VAL A 20 -1.57 24.05 9.21
C VAL A 20 -2.07 25.48 9.41
N ASP A 21 -2.17 25.88 10.65
CA ASP A 21 -2.70 27.16 11.09
C ASP A 21 -1.60 28.21 11.34
N SER A 22 -0.32 27.80 11.23
CA SER A 22 0.80 28.70 11.45
C SER A 22 1.98 28.35 10.52
N TRP A 23 2.78 29.35 10.21
CA TRP A 23 3.92 29.23 9.32
C TRP A 23 5.05 28.35 9.92
N GLU A 24 5.18 28.30 11.26
CA GLU A 24 6.15 27.46 11.96
C GLU A 24 5.93 25.96 11.74
N ARG A 25 4.74 25.57 11.27
CA ARG A 25 4.37 24.18 11.01
C ARG A 25 4.43 23.79 9.53
N LEU A 26 4.81 24.72 8.65
CA LEU A 26 4.90 24.45 7.22
C LEU A 26 5.96 23.42 6.88
N ASP A 27 7.05 23.39 7.62
CA ASP A 27 8.12 22.39 7.46
C ASP A 27 7.57 20.96 7.65
N ARG A 28 6.73 20.77 8.66
CA ARG A 28 6.06 19.49 8.92
C ARG A 28 5.10 19.12 7.79
N SER A 29 4.25 20.07 7.36
CA SER A 29 3.31 19.84 6.26
C SER A 29 4.05 19.48 4.96
N LEU A 30 5.16 20.17 4.68
CA LEU A 30 6.00 19.86 3.52
C LEU A 30 6.65 18.47 3.65
N ALA A 31 7.18 18.11 4.81
CA ALA A 31 7.75 16.80 5.06
C ALA A 31 6.72 15.67 4.82
N GLU A 32 5.49 15.83 5.31
CA GLU A 32 4.38 14.90 5.09
C GLU A 32 4.07 14.72 3.59
N ALA A 33 4.05 15.81 2.82
CA ALA A 33 3.85 15.75 1.37
C ALA A 33 5.00 15.02 0.66
N LEU A 34 6.25 15.29 1.05
CA LEU A 34 7.42 14.65 0.47
C LEU A 34 7.47 13.14 0.77
N GLU A 35 7.09 12.73 1.98
CA GLU A 35 6.99 11.32 2.36
C GLU A 35 5.88 10.57 1.60
N ALA A 36 4.85 11.26 1.12
CA ALA A 36 3.77 10.66 0.34
C ALA A 36 4.16 10.40 -1.13
N ILE A 37 5.13 11.11 -1.69
CA ILE A 37 5.53 10.99 -3.10
C ILE A 37 5.90 9.54 -3.48
N PRO A 38 6.78 8.82 -2.76
CA PRO A 38 7.14 7.45 -3.12
C PRO A 38 5.99 6.46 -2.95
N LEU A 39 4.93 6.82 -2.21
CA LEU A 39 3.75 5.99 -2.01
C LEU A 39 2.69 6.19 -3.12
N ALA A 40 2.78 7.27 -3.88
CA ALA A 40 1.82 7.58 -4.93
C ALA A 40 1.58 6.42 -5.92
N PRO A 41 2.60 5.69 -6.43
CA PRO A 41 2.37 4.56 -7.33
C PRO A 41 1.56 3.41 -6.72
N LEU A 42 1.48 3.31 -5.39
CA LEU A 42 0.73 2.28 -4.68
C LEU A 42 -0.75 2.65 -4.49
N LEU A 43 -1.06 3.94 -4.58
CA LEU A 43 -2.36 4.51 -4.22
C LEU A 43 -3.13 5.07 -5.42
N THR A 44 -2.47 5.21 -6.58
CA THR A 44 -3.07 5.85 -7.75
C THR A 44 -3.29 4.84 -8.86
N ASP A 45 -4.57 4.63 -9.22
CA ASP A 45 -4.95 3.79 -10.37
C ASP A 45 -5.11 4.61 -11.67
N GLY A 46 -4.87 5.92 -11.65
CA GLY A 46 -5.12 6.80 -12.78
C GLY A 46 -4.29 8.09 -12.79
N PRO A 47 -4.40 8.88 -13.86
CA PRO A 47 -3.77 10.20 -13.96
C PRO A 47 -4.47 11.21 -13.05
N GLU A 48 -3.70 12.19 -12.55
CA GLU A 48 -4.20 13.37 -11.81
C GLU A 48 -4.83 13.06 -10.44
N THR A 49 -4.24 12.17 -9.66
CA THR A 49 -4.68 11.91 -8.30
C THR A 49 -4.06 12.91 -7.32
N VAL A 50 -4.88 13.46 -6.42
CA VAL A 50 -4.42 14.26 -5.27
C VAL A 50 -4.40 13.35 -4.04
N LEU A 51 -3.23 13.22 -3.42
CA LEU A 51 -3.03 12.47 -2.18
C LEU A 51 -2.88 13.46 -1.02
N LEU A 52 -3.74 13.34 -0.03
CA LEU A 52 -3.65 14.12 1.19
C LEU A 52 -2.81 13.37 2.24
N ALA A 53 -2.16 14.10 3.13
CA ALA A 53 -1.35 13.51 4.20
C ALA A 53 -2.14 12.54 5.09
N GLU A 54 -3.42 12.83 5.34
CA GLU A 54 -4.33 11.99 6.12
C GLU A 54 -4.60 10.65 5.45
N ASP A 55 -4.75 10.61 4.12
CA ASP A 55 -4.98 9.39 3.34
C ASP A 55 -3.74 8.48 3.30
N THR A 56 -2.56 9.05 3.47
CA THR A 56 -1.28 8.34 3.40
C THR A 56 -0.68 8.01 4.76
N ALA A 57 -1.28 8.46 5.86
CA ALA A 57 -0.70 8.39 7.20
C ALA A 57 -0.26 6.97 7.60
N LEU A 58 -1.13 5.97 7.40
CA LEU A 58 -0.81 4.57 7.71
C LEU A 58 0.33 4.04 6.86
N LEU A 59 0.33 4.34 5.56
CA LEU A 59 1.38 3.87 4.65
C LEU A 59 2.73 4.52 4.94
N ARG A 60 2.76 5.80 5.32
CA ARG A 60 3.98 6.47 5.79
C ARG A 60 4.54 5.82 7.05
N LEU A 61 3.66 5.48 8.01
CA LEU A 61 4.06 4.74 9.20
C LEU A 61 4.66 3.38 8.85
N LEU A 62 4.02 2.62 7.96
CA LEU A 62 4.52 1.32 7.50
C LEU A 62 5.85 1.45 6.73
N ALA A 63 5.99 2.46 5.89
CA ALA A 63 7.24 2.74 5.20
C ALA A 63 8.37 3.05 6.19
N GLY A 64 8.11 3.86 7.21
CA GLY A 64 9.07 4.12 8.29
C GLY A 64 9.46 2.84 9.05
N ALA A 65 8.49 1.99 9.37
CA ALA A 65 8.74 0.71 10.03
C ALA A 65 9.57 -0.25 9.14
N HIS A 66 9.33 -0.25 7.84
CA HIS A 66 10.12 -1.03 6.88
C HIS A 66 11.57 -0.54 6.82
N HIS A 67 11.81 0.77 6.71
CA HIS A 67 13.17 1.34 6.72
C HIS A 67 13.93 1.04 8.01
N ALA A 68 13.22 0.93 9.13
CA ALA A 68 13.81 0.54 10.42
C ALA A 68 14.01 -0.98 10.58
N GLY A 69 13.63 -1.81 9.60
CA GLY A 69 13.66 -3.27 9.66
C GLY A 69 12.57 -3.93 10.52
N LEU A 70 11.74 -3.13 11.19
CA LEU A 70 10.69 -3.64 12.09
C LEU A 70 9.57 -4.37 11.34
N LEU A 71 9.27 -3.93 10.13
CA LEU A 71 8.23 -4.56 9.31
C LEU A 71 8.70 -5.91 8.79
N ASP A 72 9.96 -6.04 8.41
CA ASP A 72 10.52 -7.30 7.91
C ASP A 72 10.56 -8.34 9.02
N GLU A 73 10.97 -7.95 10.24
CA GLU A 73 10.93 -8.81 11.43
C GLU A 73 9.48 -9.24 11.75
N PHE A 74 8.52 -8.31 11.71
CA PHE A 74 7.11 -8.63 11.93
C PHE A 74 6.57 -9.61 10.88
N VAL A 75 6.87 -9.39 9.60
CA VAL A 75 6.46 -10.30 8.50
C VAL A 75 7.06 -11.68 8.70
N GLU A 76 8.34 -11.80 9.06
CA GLU A 76 8.99 -13.08 9.33
C GLU A 76 8.33 -13.82 10.50
N GLN A 77 8.03 -13.12 11.58
CA GLN A 77 7.36 -13.70 12.75
C GLN A 77 5.94 -14.18 12.44
N GLN A 78 5.17 -13.44 11.61
CA GLN A 78 3.77 -13.75 11.35
C GLN A 78 3.58 -14.69 10.14
N LEU A 79 4.40 -14.59 9.13
CA LEU A 79 4.23 -15.27 7.84
C LEU A 79 5.40 -16.20 7.50
N GLY A 80 6.48 -16.21 8.27
CA GLY A 80 7.69 -16.99 7.97
C GLY A 80 7.40 -18.46 7.70
N ALA A 81 6.56 -19.09 8.51
CA ALA A 81 6.16 -20.49 8.32
C ALA A 81 5.41 -20.74 6.99
N VAL A 82 4.57 -19.78 6.56
CA VAL A 82 3.85 -19.87 5.29
C VAL A 82 4.80 -19.68 4.11
N LEU A 83 5.70 -18.70 4.21
CA LEU A 83 6.71 -18.42 3.19
C LEU A 83 7.66 -19.62 3.00
N GLU A 84 8.11 -20.21 4.11
CA GLU A 84 8.98 -21.39 4.09
C GLU A 84 8.25 -22.61 3.52
N TYR A 85 6.99 -22.82 3.85
CA TYR A 85 6.19 -23.91 3.30
C TYR A 85 5.99 -23.74 1.81
N ASP A 86 5.63 -22.55 1.33
CA ASP A 86 5.47 -22.24 -0.10
C ASP A 86 6.79 -22.48 -0.85
N ALA A 87 7.92 -22.06 -0.30
CA ALA A 87 9.23 -22.25 -0.89
C ALA A 87 9.61 -23.75 -1.01
N ARG A 88 9.33 -24.55 0.04
CA ARG A 88 9.67 -25.98 0.05
C ARG A 88 8.75 -26.85 -0.80
N ARG A 89 7.49 -26.50 -0.90
CA ARG A 89 6.45 -27.31 -1.54
C ARG A 89 6.00 -26.78 -2.90
N ALA A 90 6.57 -25.67 -3.37
CA ALA A 90 6.12 -24.97 -4.57
C ALA A 90 4.60 -24.69 -4.57
N THR A 91 4.05 -24.37 -3.39
CA THR A 91 2.64 -24.01 -3.19
C THR A 91 2.45 -22.50 -3.30
N HIS A 92 1.21 -22.04 -3.18
CA HIS A 92 0.85 -20.63 -3.31
C HIS A 92 -0.07 -20.17 -2.18
N LEU A 93 0.21 -20.62 -0.94
CA LEU A 93 -0.60 -20.29 0.24
C LEU A 93 -0.61 -18.77 0.51
N LEU A 94 0.51 -18.09 0.34
CA LEU A 94 0.59 -16.64 0.48
C LEU A 94 -0.34 -15.93 -0.50
N ARG A 95 -0.41 -16.40 -1.75
CA ARG A 95 -1.35 -15.88 -2.75
C ARG A 95 -2.79 -16.09 -2.30
N THR A 96 -3.10 -17.29 -1.82
CA THR A 96 -4.42 -17.63 -1.30
C THR A 96 -4.81 -16.73 -0.13
N LEU A 97 -3.91 -16.56 0.84
CA LEU A 97 -4.11 -15.66 1.98
C LEU A 97 -4.40 -14.21 1.52
N ARG A 98 -3.62 -13.72 0.57
CA ARG A 98 -3.81 -12.36 0.01
C ARG A 98 -5.19 -12.18 -0.60
N GLU A 99 -5.67 -13.15 -1.38
CA GLU A 99 -7.00 -13.07 -1.99
C GLU A 99 -8.13 -13.19 -0.95
N VAL A 100 -7.95 -13.97 0.11
CA VAL A 100 -8.90 -14.03 1.23
C VAL A 100 -8.99 -12.68 1.96
N VAL A 101 -7.85 -12.04 2.22
CA VAL A 101 -7.80 -10.72 2.86
C VAL A 101 -8.44 -9.66 1.96
N ARG A 102 -8.13 -9.64 0.66
CA ARG A 102 -8.75 -8.72 -0.31
C ARG A 102 -10.27 -8.89 -0.41
N ALA A 103 -10.74 -10.10 -0.25
CA ALA A 103 -12.17 -10.42 -0.23
C ALA A 103 -12.85 -10.10 1.12
N GLY A 104 -12.15 -9.43 2.06
CA GLY A 104 -12.69 -9.15 3.40
C GLY A 104 -13.06 -10.42 4.19
N GLY A 105 -12.35 -11.54 3.99
CA GLY A 105 -12.66 -12.84 4.57
C GLY A 105 -13.77 -13.60 3.86
N ASN A 106 -14.37 -13.05 2.81
CA ASN A 106 -15.41 -13.73 2.03
C ASN A 106 -14.81 -14.84 1.16
N ARG A 107 -14.84 -16.07 1.66
CA ARG A 107 -14.24 -17.24 1.03
C ARG A 107 -14.82 -17.57 -0.36
N SER A 108 -16.10 -17.28 -0.60
CA SER A 108 -16.71 -17.51 -1.91
C SER A 108 -16.16 -16.55 -2.97
N VAL A 109 -15.94 -15.29 -2.59
CA VAL A 109 -15.32 -14.27 -3.46
C VAL A 109 -13.86 -14.63 -3.71
N ALA A 110 -13.10 -14.98 -2.66
CA ALA A 110 -11.71 -15.38 -2.77
C ALA A 110 -11.52 -16.62 -3.65
N ALA A 111 -12.31 -17.68 -3.47
CA ALA A 111 -12.27 -18.91 -4.28
C ALA A 111 -12.51 -18.61 -5.77
N ARG A 112 -13.47 -17.72 -6.07
CA ARG A 112 -13.72 -17.28 -7.46
C ARG A 112 -12.54 -16.53 -8.05
N ALA A 113 -11.93 -15.62 -7.30
CA ALA A 113 -10.75 -14.87 -7.73
C ALA A 113 -9.53 -15.79 -7.98
N LEU A 114 -9.40 -16.85 -7.20
CA LEU A 114 -8.35 -17.85 -7.34
C LEU A 114 -8.64 -18.90 -8.44
N GLY A 115 -9.86 -18.95 -8.98
CA GLY A 115 -10.28 -19.97 -9.94
C GLY A 115 -10.40 -21.38 -9.34
N ILE A 116 -10.62 -21.49 -8.03
CA ILE A 116 -10.76 -22.77 -7.31
C ILE A 116 -12.17 -22.94 -6.74
N ARG A 117 -12.51 -24.19 -6.36
CA ARG A 117 -13.76 -24.46 -5.66
C ARG A 117 -13.67 -23.96 -4.22
N ARG A 118 -14.79 -23.47 -3.67
CA ARG A 118 -14.86 -23.00 -2.28
C ARG A 118 -14.35 -24.07 -1.29
N GLN A 119 -14.64 -25.33 -1.54
CA GLN A 119 -14.23 -26.45 -0.70
C GLN A 119 -12.70 -26.60 -0.61
N THR A 120 -12.01 -26.42 -1.73
CA THR A 120 -10.53 -26.45 -1.81
C THR A 120 -9.85 -25.34 -0.97
N LEU A 121 -10.60 -24.32 -0.58
CA LEU A 121 -10.09 -23.24 0.27
C LEU A 121 -10.15 -23.62 1.78
N TYR A 122 -10.80 -24.73 2.12
CA TYR A 122 -10.92 -25.24 3.50
C TYR A 122 -9.95 -26.40 3.79
N ASP A 123 -9.46 -27.04 2.74
CA ASP A 123 -8.50 -28.16 2.80
C ASP A 123 -7.05 -27.62 2.83
#